data_9ef1e6f3b2f956d2f60c2f1ab1716438
#
_entry.id   9ef1e6f3b2f956d2f60c2f1ab1716438
#
_cell.length_a   1.000
_cell.length_b   1.000
_cell.length_c   1.000
_cell.angle_alpha   90.00
_cell.angle_beta   90.00
_cell.angle_gamma   90.00
#
_symmetry.space_group_name_H-M   'P 1'
#
loop_
_entity.id
_entity.type
_entity.pdbx_description
1 polymer ?
#
loop_
_entity_poly.entity_id
_entity_poly.type
_entity_poly.pdbx_seq_one_letter_code
_entity_poly.pdbx_strand_id
1 'polypeptide(L)'
;KIGADANTKTAPRSAVVTFASTDGSKSATVRVDQQARGEAFPSKWVFQASTLPLYGSSWTDDNVIPATSGAAGFISVVRGDANASAAFKRSVVTNRPAVSTMVEGDYWLYTFPVENLAAGSVVDFNATMAGEANSPKYFIVEYLDGGVWKSVEADLLTAPENPAVRYTYKCSGTATGSSYQHATVMQTMRFENAVTDGEVKIRCRAVGPYTCAGGTQNITATNAASSIPPYGFTGSYVQNFGTATPRDTKKVLCLGNSFSYYSNPAWMLKEIAWREGHALNIKAHFKGSQTLTQHLSLGFSTDVIEQGGYDFAFLQDQSQNPANYGRDATASILTGLTTLADKVRAASPSCKVILEETWTFSSASYG
;
A
#
# COMPACT_ATOMS: atom_id res chain seq x y z
N LYS A 1 12.01 35.75 -8.79
CA LYS A 1 11.83 34.47 -8.10
C LYS A 1 11.53 34.77 -6.64
N ILE A 2 10.39 34.29 -6.11
CA ILE A 2 10.06 34.41 -4.68
C ILE A 2 10.58 33.13 -4.04
N GLY A 3 11.44 33.27 -3.04
CA GLY A 3 11.89 32.19 -2.19
C GLY A 3 11.20 32.32 -0.83
N ALA A 4 10.87 31.23 -0.20
CA ALA A 4 10.42 31.20 1.19
C ALA A 4 11.19 30.09 1.92
N ASP A 5 11.61 30.39 3.15
CA ASP A 5 12.20 29.36 4.02
C ASP A 5 11.17 28.29 4.34
N ALA A 6 11.65 27.08 4.57
CA ALA A 6 10.78 25.97 4.94
C ALA A 6 9.91 26.31 6.17
N ASN A 7 8.66 25.89 6.14
CA ASN A 7 7.79 26.04 7.30
C ASN A 7 8.16 24.95 8.34
N THR A 8 8.77 25.36 9.43
CA THR A 8 9.18 24.48 10.53
C THR A 8 8.11 24.30 11.60
N LYS A 9 6.90 24.86 11.38
CA LYS A 9 5.78 24.80 12.34
C LYS A 9 4.79 23.70 12.00
N THR A 10 4.11 23.19 12.99
CA THR A 10 3.01 22.22 12.86
C THR A 10 1.71 22.82 12.31
N ALA A 11 1.64 24.14 12.15
CA ALA A 11 0.52 24.81 11.53
C ALA A 11 0.88 25.34 10.13
N PRO A 12 -0.02 25.27 9.14
CA PRO A 12 0.19 25.93 7.88
C PRO A 12 0.33 27.45 8.10
N ARG A 13 1.13 28.09 7.27
CA ARG A 13 1.26 29.55 7.28
C ARG A 13 1.02 30.11 5.90
N SER A 14 0.48 31.32 5.86
CA SER A 14 0.34 32.05 4.60
C SER A 14 0.89 33.47 4.73
N ALA A 15 1.38 33.97 3.63
CA ALA A 15 1.82 35.35 3.49
C ALA A 15 1.29 35.93 2.19
N VAL A 16 1.01 37.21 2.21
CA VAL A 16 0.68 37.98 0.99
C VAL A 16 1.90 38.81 0.63
N VAL A 17 2.43 38.62 -0.55
CA VAL A 17 3.54 39.39 -1.09
C VAL A 17 2.95 40.38 -2.09
N THR A 18 3.15 41.67 -1.84
CA THR A 18 2.70 42.73 -2.73
C THR A 18 3.88 43.27 -3.54
N PHE A 19 3.74 43.27 -4.84
CA PHE A 19 4.66 43.91 -5.77
C PHE A 19 4.05 45.24 -6.16
N ALA A 20 4.78 46.31 -5.99
CA ALA A 20 4.37 47.62 -6.46
C ALA A 20 5.41 48.20 -7.42
N SER A 21 4.95 48.97 -8.42
CA SER A 21 5.85 49.78 -9.24
C SER A 21 6.51 50.85 -8.39
N THR A 22 7.68 51.32 -8.79
CA THR A 22 8.43 52.34 -8.03
C THR A 22 7.70 53.64 -7.87
N ASP A 23 6.76 53.95 -8.76
CA ASP A 23 5.89 55.14 -8.73
C ASP A 23 4.55 54.89 -7.99
N GLY A 24 4.34 53.68 -7.49
CA GLY A 24 3.13 53.29 -6.79
C GLY A 24 1.88 53.17 -7.66
N SER A 25 1.99 53.41 -8.97
CA SER A 25 0.84 53.40 -9.87
C SER A 25 0.22 52.04 -10.16
N LYS A 26 0.99 50.95 -9.94
CA LYS A 26 0.55 49.60 -10.16
C LYS A 26 1.00 48.67 -9.01
N SER A 27 0.12 47.79 -8.59
CA SER A 27 0.44 46.77 -7.63
C SER A 27 -0.21 45.45 -8.01
N ALA A 28 0.45 44.34 -7.64
CA ALA A 28 -0.07 42.97 -7.74
C ALA A 28 0.25 42.24 -6.46
N THR A 29 -0.64 41.38 -6.03
CA THR A 29 -0.45 40.55 -4.83
C THR A 29 -0.40 39.07 -5.20
N VAL A 30 0.50 38.35 -4.55
CA VAL A 30 0.59 36.89 -4.62
C VAL A 30 0.44 36.36 -3.21
N ARG A 31 -0.51 35.48 -3.00
CA ARG A 31 -0.61 34.73 -1.75
C ARG A 31 0.31 33.53 -1.86
N VAL A 32 1.17 33.38 -0.88
CA VAL A 32 2.05 32.20 -0.72
C VAL A 32 1.52 31.40 0.48
N ASP A 33 0.99 30.24 0.22
CA ASP A 33 0.56 29.29 1.26
C ASP A 33 1.64 28.22 1.42
N GLN A 34 2.21 28.14 2.62
CA GLN A 34 3.12 27.08 3.00
C GLN A 34 2.40 26.09 3.90
N GLN A 35 2.36 24.85 3.46
CA GLN A 35 1.85 23.76 4.29
C GLN A 35 2.66 23.67 5.58
N ALA A 36 2.01 23.20 6.63
CA ALA A 36 2.71 22.84 7.84
C ALA A 36 3.80 21.83 7.51
N ARG A 37 4.95 21.92 8.16
CA ARG A 37 5.84 20.76 8.32
C ARG A 37 5.12 19.86 9.29
N GLY A 38 4.22 19.08 8.75
CA GLY A 38 3.29 18.34 9.56
C GLY A 38 3.88 17.02 9.99
N GLU A 39 3.39 16.56 11.11
CA GLU A 39 3.33 15.16 11.42
C GLU A 39 2.99 14.38 10.14
N ALA A 40 3.56 13.19 9.96
CA ALA A 40 3.32 12.34 8.78
C ALA A 40 1.90 11.73 8.78
N PHE A 41 0.84 12.53 8.83
CA PHE A 41 -0.45 12.01 9.14
C PHE A 41 -1.64 12.69 8.63
N PRO A 42 -2.59 11.92 8.26
CA PRO A 42 -2.56 10.73 7.44
C PRO A 42 -2.24 11.13 6.01
N SER A 43 -1.07 10.79 5.51
CA SER A 43 -0.74 11.00 4.10
C SER A 43 -1.47 9.95 3.29
N LYS A 44 -2.49 10.38 2.59
CA LYS A 44 -3.16 9.57 1.59
C LYS A 44 -2.57 9.91 0.22
N TRP A 45 -1.94 8.96 -0.42
CA TRP A 45 -1.49 9.13 -1.79
C TRP A 45 -2.50 8.53 -2.73
N VAL A 46 -3.16 9.40 -3.46
CA VAL A 46 -4.08 9.03 -4.53
C VAL A 46 -3.48 9.48 -5.84
N PHE A 47 -3.27 8.56 -6.74
CA PHE A 47 -2.87 8.88 -8.09
C PHE A 47 -4.10 8.82 -8.98
N GLN A 48 -4.60 9.97 -9.41
CA GLN A 48 -5.66 10.03 -10.40
C GLN A 48 -5.05 10.04 -11.81
N ALA A 49 -5.70 9.39 -12.74
CA ALA A 49 -5.26 9.38 -14.14
C ALA A 49 -5.07 10.80 -14.72
N SER A 50 -5.83 11.77 -14.22
CA SER A 50 -5.74 13.18 -14.60
C SER A 50 -4.49 13.92 -14.08
N THR A 51 -3.79 13.36 -13.11
CA THR A 51 -2.56 13.95 -12.55
C THR A 51 -1.29 13.31 -13.09
N LEU A 52 -1.41 12.26 -13.91
CA LEU A 52 -0.30 11.57 -14.53
C LEU A 52 0.30 12.21 -15.80
N PRO A 53 -0.26 13.27 -16.42
CA PRO A 53 0.44 13.99 -17.49
C PRO A 53 1.81 14.53 -17.10
N LEU A 54 2.09 14.64 -15.78
CA LEU A 54 3.41 15.05 -15.27
C LEU A 54 4.52 14.06 -15.61
N TYR A 55 4.20 12.81 -15.88
CA TYR A 55 5.21 11.77 -16.14
C TYR A 55 5.29 11.35 -17.61
N GLY A 56 4.37 11.79 -18.48
CA GLY A 56 4.36 11.41 -19.90
C GLY A 56 4.42 9.90 -20.10
N SER A 57 5.17 9.47 -21.11
CA SER A 57 5.50 8.07 -21.34
C SER A 57 6.72 7.58 -20.55
N SER A 58 7.43 8.49 -19.89
CA SER A 58 8.63 8.17 -19.09
C SER A 58 8.77 9.18 -17.95
N TRP A 59 8.98 8.70 -16.74
CA TRP A 59 9.43 9.49 -15.61
C TRP A 59 10.93 9.24 -15.35
N THR A 60 11.65 10.28 -14.93
CA THR A 60 13.13 10.25 -14.80
C THR A 60 13.57 9.99 -13.37
N ASP A 61 14.88 9.81 -13.17
CA ASP A 61 15.47 9.56 -11.84
C ASP A 61 15.22 10.69 -10.85
N ASP A 62 15.09 11.93 -11.34
CA ASP A 62 14.82 13.10 -10.51
C ASP A 62 13.33 13.25 -10.12
N ASN A 63 12.47 12.43 -10.68
CA ASN A 63 11.03 12.48 -10.40
C ASN A 63 10.69 11.61 -9.19
N VAL A 64 10.17 12.25 -8.19
CA VAL A 64 9.51 11.62 -7.05
C VAL A 64 8.00 11.73 -7.22
N ILE A 65 7.28 10.78 -6.66
CA ILE A 65 5.83 10.74 -6.68
C ILE A 65 5.35 11.44 -5.40
N PRO A 66 4.85 12.68 -5.47
CA PRO A 66 4.44 13.41 -4.28
C PRO A 66 3.14 12.85 -3.69
N ALA A 67 2.95 13.04 -2.39
CA ALA A 67 1.67 12.83 -1.74
C ALA A 67 0.64 13.79 -2.33
N THR A 68 -0.56 13.31 -2.62
CA THR A 68 -1.66 14.11 -3.18
C THR A 68 -2.50 14.78 -2.10
N SER A 69 -2.42 14.29 -0.88
CA SER A 69 -3.07 14.89 0.30
C SER A 69 -2.31 14.50 1.57
N GLY A 70 -2.43 15.32 2.61
CA GLY A 70 -1.74 15.13 3.89
C GLY A 70 -0.41 15.86 3.97
N ALA A 71 0.52 15.36 4.78
CA ALA A 71 1.85 15.94 4.94
C ALA A 71 2.70 15.81 3.66
N ALA A 72 3.68 16.67 3.51
CA ALA A 72 4.65 16.60 2.41
C ALA A 72 5.43 15.29 2.51
N GLY A 73 5.12 14.36 1.62
CA GLY A 73 5.80 13.08 1.49
C GLY A 73 5.94 12.69 0.03
N PHE A 74 6.81 11.75 -0.26
CA PHE A 74 7.02 11.30 -1.63
C PHE A 74 7.46 9.84 -1.69
N ILE A 75 7.24 9.22 -2.85
CA ILE A 75 7.76 7.91 -3.18
C ILE A 75 8.87 8.08 -4.21
N SER A 76 9.94 7.35 -4.02
CA SER A 76 11.02 7.17 -5.00
C SER A 76 11.31 5.69 -5.21
N VAL A 77 12.08 5.40 -6.24
CA VAL A 77 12.62 4.06 -6.46
C VAL A 77 14.14 4.10 -6.35
N VAL A 78 14.71 3.15 -5.64
CA VAL A 78 16.14 3.13 -5.30
C VAL A 78 16.73 1.78 -5.66
N ARG A 79 17.90 1.81 -6.30
CA ARG A 79 18.70 0.60 -6.56
C ARG A 79 19.28 0.03 -5.27
N GLY A 80 19.30 -1.28 -5.18
CA GLY A 80 20.13 -1.96 -4.19
C GLY A 80 21.62 -1.81 -4.50
N ASP A 81 22.46 -1.94 -3.47
CA ASP A 81 23.90 -1.72 -3.58
C ASP A 81 24.57 -2.57 -4.67
N ALA A 82 24.11 -3.80 -4.86
CA ALA A 82 24.62 -4.70 -5.89
C ALA A 82 24.41 -4.18 -7.33
N ASN A 83 23.45 -3.28 -7.52
CA ASN A 83 23.06 -2.76 -8.84
C ASN A 83 23.13 -1.23 -8.92
N ALA A 84 23.83 -0.58 -8.00
CA ALA A 84 23.81 0.86 -7.82
C ALA A 84 24.16 1.67 -9.08
N SER A 85 24.98 1.12 -9.97
CA SER A 85 25.38 1.76 -11.24
C SER A 85 24.37 1.58 -12.39
N ALA A 86 23.37 0.71 -12.24
CA ALA A 86 22.42 0.42 -13.30
C ALA A 86 21.21 1.37 -13.25
N ALA A 87 20.89 2.01 -14.35
CA ALA A 87 19.69 2.85 -14.43
C ALA A 87 18.41 2.02 -14.41
N PHE A 88 17.36 2.56 -13.78
CA PHE A 88 16.02 2.01 -13.93
C PHE A 88 15.45 2.34 -15.31
N LYS A 89 14.73 1.39 -15.90
CA LYS A 89 13.81 1.69 -17.00
C LYS A 89 12.45 2.01 -16.41
N ARG A 90 12.09 3.28 -16.46
CA ARG A 90 10.82 3.78 -15.96
C ARG A 90 9.78 3.82 -17.06
N SER A 91 8.56 3.50 -16.72
CA SER A 91 7.43 3.51 -17.64
C SER A 91 6.16 3.90 -16.91
N VAL A 92 5.12 4.21 -17.66
CA VAL A 92 3.77 4.37 -17.14
C VAL A 92 2.94 3.22 -17.69
N VAL A 93 2.46 2.35 -16.81
CA VAL A 93 1.66 1.20 -17.18
C VAL A 93 0.24 1.40 -16.65
N THR A 94 -0.74 1.50 -17.54
CA THR A 94 -2.14 1.74 -17.17
C THR A 94 -2.30 2.89 -16.17
N ASN A 95 -1.69 4.03 -16.50
CA ASN A 95 -1.67 5.24 -15.65
C ASN A 95 -0.97 5.05 -14.29
N ARG A 96 0.04 4.20 -14.21
CA ARG A 96 0.80 3.93 -12.98
C ARG A 96 2.29 4.12 -13.23
N PRO A 97 3.00 4.75 -12.32
CA PRO A 97 4.46 4.70 -12.34
C PRO A 97 4.90 3.25 -12.16
N ALA A 98 5.66 2.79 -13.11
CA ALA A 98 6.19 1.44 -13.14
C ALA A 98 7.70 1.46 -13.40
N VAL A 99 8.38 0.45 -12.90
CA VAL A 99 9.80 0.24 -13.09
C VAL A 99 10.01 -1.13 -13.70
N SER A 100 10.55 -1.17 -14.92
CA SER A 100 11.16 -2.39 -15.45
C SER A 100 12.58 -2.52 -14.88
N THR A 101 13.14 -3.71 -14.97
CA THR A 101 14.52 -3.97 -14.52
C THR A 101 14.73 -3.93 -12.99
N MET A 102 13.66 -3.92 -12.19
CA MET A 102 13.76 -4.10 -10.75
C MET A 102 14.15 -5.54 -10.42
N VAL A 103 15.14 -5.71 -9.55
CA VAL A 103 15.67 -7.00 -9.12
C VAL A 103 15.86 -7.01 -7.60
N GLU A 104 16.30 -8.15 -7.07
CA GLU A 104 16.62 -8.31 -5.65
C GLU A 104 17.49 -7.17 -5.12
N GLY A 105 17.11 -6.63 -3.97
CA GLY A 105 17.76 -5.51 -3.31
C GLY A 105 17.20 -4.14 -3.68
N ASP A 106 16.57 -3.99 -4.84
CA ASP A 106 15.93 -2.74 -5.26
C ASP A 106 14.65 -2.50 -4.45
N TYR A 107 14.26 -1.23 -4.26
CA TYR A 107 13.10 -0.93 -3.43
C TYR A 107 12.35 0.34 -3.83
N TRP A 108 11.05 0.35 -3.51
CA TRP A 108 10.24 1.54 -3.43
C TRP A 108 10.42 2.17 -2.06
N LEU A 109 10.82 3.44 -2.03
CA LEU A 109 11.09 4.21 -0.82
C LEU A 109 10.02 5.27 -0.62
N TYR A 110 9.38 5.22 0.52
CA TYR A 110 8.42 6.20 1.01
C TYR A 110 9.12 7.08 2.03
N THR A 111 9.12 8.38 1.79
CA THR A 111 9.78 9.36 2.66
C THR A 111 8.77 10.39 3.14
N PHE A 112 8.71 10.59 4.44
CA PHE A 112 7.80 11.53 5.09
C PHE A 112 8.59 12.47 5.97
N PRO A 113 8.71 13.77 5.61
CA PRO A 113 9.24 14.78 6.50
C PRO A 113 8.36 14.91 7.74
N VAL A 114 8.97 14.87 8.92
CA VAL A 114 8.29 15.01 10.20
C VAL A 114 9.01 16.04 11.06
N GLU A 115 8.24 16.85 11.79
CA GLU A 115 8.80 17.72 12.83
C GLU A 115 9.15 16.91 14.08
N ASN A 116 8.23 16.06 14.50
CA ASN A 116 8.43 15.21 15.66
C ASN A 116 7.59 13.92 15.55
N LEU A 117 8.26 12.78 15.54
CA LEU A 117 7.69 11.48 15.82
C LEU A 117 8.26 10.99 17.15
N ALA A 118 7.45 10.89 18.18
CA ALA A 118 7.90 10.49 19.50
C ALA A 118 8.34 9.01 19.52
N ALA A 119 9.33 8.68 20.34
CA ALA A 119 9.68 7.29 20.63
C ALA A 119 8.45 6.51 21.14
N GLY A 120 8.29 5.28 20.70
CA GLY A 120 7.13 4.44 21.01
C GLY A 120 5.94 4.68 20.08
N SER A 121 6.03 5.60 19.12
CA SER A 121 4.96 5.84 18.14
C SER A 121 4.66 4.60 17.31
N VAL A 122 3.36 4.36 17.10
CA VAL A 122 2.83 3.32 16.23
C VAL A 122 2.43 3.93 14.91
N VAL A 123 3.07 3.50 13.84
CA VAL A 123 2.82 3.97 12.48
C VAL A 123 2.20 2.85 11.66
N ASP A 124 1.07 3.14 11.04
CA ASP A 124 0.41 2.23 10.13
C ASP A 124 0.71 2.59 8.69
N PHE A 125 1.10 1.59 7.91
CA PHE A 125 1.42 1.70 6.49
C PHE A 125 0.49 0.80 5.70
N ASN A 126 -0.15 1.36 4.69
CA ASN A 126 -0.98 0.63 3.76
C ASN A 126 -0.60 1.02 2.33
N ALA A 127 -0.32 0.03 1.50
CA ALA A 127 -0.03 0.20 0.09
C ALA A 127 -0.60 -0.94 -0.73
N THR A 128 -0.90 -0.67 -1.98
CA THR A 128 -1.19 -1.71 -2.97
C THR A 128 -0.03 -1.74 -3.96
N MET A 129 0.49 -2.91 -4.24
CA MET A 129 1.57 -3.10 -5.19
C MET A 129 1.15 -4.07 -6.28
N ALA A 130 1.68 -3.87 -7.46
CA ALA A 130 1.42 -4.74 -8.59
C ALA A 130 2.73 -5.10 -9.31
N GLY A 131 2.74 -6.26 -9.94
CA GLY A 131 3.84 -6.72 -10.76
C GLY A 131 3.36 -7.53 -11.95
N GLU A 132 4.12 -7.50 -13.01
CA GLU A 132 3.96 -8.35 -14.19
C GLU A 132 4.72 -9.68 -14.02
N ALA A 133 4.59 -10.57 -15.00
CA ALA A 133 5.19 -11.92 -14.97
C ALA A 133 6.68 -11.93 -14.55
N ASN A 134 7.46 -10.98 -15.07
CA ASN A 134 8.90 -10.89 -14.83
C ASN A 134 9.28 -9.93 -13.69
N SER A 135 8.31 -9.34 -12.98
CA SER A 135 8.58 -8.52 -11.80
C SER A 135 9.09 -9.36 -10.64
N PRO A 136 9.79 -8.75 -9.67
CA PRO A 136 10.10 -9.43 -8.42
C PRO A 136 8.85 -10.00 -7.78
N LYS A 137 8.95 -11.25 -7.32
CA LYS A 137 7.84 -11.99 -6.71
C LYS A 137 7.61 -11.60 -5.26
N TYR A 138 8.69 -11.46 -4.49
CA TYR A 138 8.67 -11.28 -3.05
C TYR A 138 9.18 -9.90 -2.65
N PHE A 139 8.50 -9.30 -1.67
CA PHE A 139 8.90 -8.02 -1.11
C PHE A 139 8.80 -8.05 0.42
N ILE A 140 9.76 -7.41 1.07
CA ILE A 140 9.75 -7.15 2.50
C ILE A 140 9.47 -5.67 2.75
N VAL A 141 8.59 -5.39 3.71
CA VAL A 141 8.37 -4.03 4.19
C VAL A 141 9.29 -3.78 5.36
N GLU A 142 10.07 -2.73 5.25
CA GLU A 142 11.02 -2.31 6.28
C GLU A 142 10.85 -0.82 6.58
N TYR A 143 11.13 -0.42 7.81
CA TYR A 143 11.12 0.96 8.26
C TYR A 143 12.45 1.32 8.91
N LEU A 144 12.88 2.56 8.74
CA LEU A 144 14.15 3.06 9.27
C LEU A 144 13.94 3.58 10.69
N ASP A 145 14.50 2.90 11.67
CA ASP A 145 14.38 3.27 13.08
C ASP A 145 15.76 3.31 13.75
N GLY A 146 16.15 4.46 14.28
CA GLY A 146 17.47 4.66 14.86
C GLY A 146 18.63 4.42 13.88
N GLY A 147 18.44 4.67 12.58
CA GLY A 147 19.45 4.44 11.55
C GLY A 147 19.53 3.00 11.05
N VAL A 148 18.67 2.09 11.56
CA VAL A 148 18.66 0.67 11.17
C VAL A 148 17.34 0.32 10.49
N TRP A 149 17.42 -0.38 9.36
CA TRP A 149 16.23 -0.94 8.71
C TRP A 149 15.72 -2.13 9.50
N LYS A 150 14.47 -2.05 9.95
CA LYS A 150 13.77 -3.09 10.71
C LYS A 150 12.55 -3.59 9.93
N SER A 151 12.20 -4.85 10.12
CA SER A 151 10.94 -5.45 9.68
C SER A 151 10.10 -5.86 10.89
N VAL A 152 8.80 -6.08 10.67
CA VAL A 152 7.93 -6.66 11.70
C VAL A 152 8.02 -8.18 11.60
N GLU A 153 8.93 -8.77 12.36
CA GLU A 153 9.30 -10.19 12.27
C GLU A 153 8.11 -11.14 12.39
N ALA A 154 7.14 -10.84 13.27
CA ALA A 154 5.93 -11.64 13.45
C ALA A 154 5.04 -11.71 12.21
N ASP A 155 5.27 -10.81 11.27
CA ASP A 155 4.48 -10.68 10.04
C ASP A 155 5.14 -11.30 8.81
N LEU A 156 6.38 -11.77 8.95
CA LEU A 156 7.13 -12.33 7.84
C LEU A 156 6.69 -13.74 7.51
N LEU A 157 6.46 -13.95 6.23
CA LEU A 157 6.26 -15.24 5.60
C LEU A 157 7.58 -15.77 5.05
N THR A 158 7.63 -17.06 4.75
CA THR A 158 8.82 -17.73 4.20
C THR A 158 8.52 -18.21 2.79
N ALA A 159 9.42 -17.92 1.85
CA ALA A 159 9.25 -18.34 0.47
C ALA A 159 9.41 -19.89 0.35
N PRO A 160 8.47 -20.58 -0.30
CA PRO A 160 8.54 -22.03 -0.43
C PRO A 160 9.74 -22.50 -1.27
N GLU A 161 10.22 -21.69 -2.20
CA GLU A 161 11.38 -22.02 -3.04
C GLU A 161 12.70 -21.89 -2.28
N ASN A 162 12.76 -21.05 -1.24
CA ASN A 162 13.97 -20.85 -0.45
C ASN A 162 13.62 -20.33 0.95
N PRO A 163 13.75 -21.15 2.00
CA PRO A 163 13.44 -20.76 3.39
C PRO A 163 14.25 -19.56 3.93
N ALA A 164 15.38 -19.22 3.30
CA ALA A 164 16.14 -18.01 3.67
C ALA A 164 15.48 -16.72 3.18
N VAL A 165 14.57 -16.80 2.21
CA VAL A 165 13.85 -15.64 1.69
C VAL A 165 12.61 -15.39 2.54
N ARG A 166 12.67 -14.35 3.37
CA ARG A 166 11.55 -13.89 4.19
C ARG A 166 10.88 -12.69 3.50
N TYR A 167 9.56 -12.63 3.53
CA TYR A 167 8.80 -11.60 2.84
C TYR A 167 7.55 -11.18 3.60
N THR A 168 7.09 -9.95 3.34
CA THR A 168 5.84 -9.43 3.90
C THR A 168 4.67 -9.67 2.96
N TYR A 169 4.90 -9.54 1.65
CA TYR A 169 3.88 -9.80 0.62
C TYR A 169 4.54 -10.35 -0.64
N LYS A 170 3.74 -11.04 -1.45
CA LYS A 170 4.17 -11.47 -2.78
C LYS A 170 3.16 -11.06 -3.85
N CYS A 171 3.67 -10.72 -5.02
CA CYS A 171 2.89 -10.66 -6.23
C CYS A 171 2.61 -12.10 -6.69
N SER A 172 1.35 -12.50 -6.74
CA SER A 172 0.98 -13.87 -7.05
C SER A 172 -0.01 -13.97 -8.19
N GLY A 173 0.16 -14.99 -9.01
CA GLY A 173 -0.69 -15.35 -10.14
C GLY A 173 0.05 -15.35 -11.46
N THR A 174 -0.48 -16.07 -12.42
CA THR A 174 0.01 -16.08 -13.80
C THR A 174 -0.50 -14.83 -14.50
N ALA A 175 0.41 -13.99 -15.00
CA ALA A 175 0.04 -12.91 -15.89
C ALA A 175 -0.42 -13.50 -17.22
N THR A 176 -1.71 -13.65 -17.40
CA THR A 176 -2.30 -13.81 -18.74
C THR A 176 -2.95 -12.48 -19.10
N GLY A 177 -2.33 -11.74 -20.00
CA GLY A 177 -2.82 -10.44 -20.44
C GLY A 177 -2.53 -9.29 -19.47
N SER A 178 -3.28 -8.21 -19.56
CA SER A 178 -3.14 -6.97 -18.80
C SER A 178 -3.57 -7.05 -17.32
N SER A 179 -3.79 -8.22 -16.76
CA SER A 179 -4.19 -8.37 -15.37
C SER A 179 -2.97 -8.39 -14.45
N TYR A 180 -2.72 -7.27 -13.81
CA TYR A 180 -1.68 -7.11 -12.80
C TYR A 180 -1.96 -7.95 -11.57
N GLN A 181 -0.89 -8.51 -11.03
CA GLN A 181 -0.93 -9.18 -9.74
C GLN A 181 -0.91 -8.12 -8.65
N HIS A 182 -2.04 -7.90 -8.00
CA HIS A 182 -2.13 -6.96 -6.89
C HIS A 182 -1.84 -7.67 -5.58
N ALA A 183 -1.06 -7.01 -4.73
CA ALA A 183 -0.89 -7.39 -3.34
C ALA A 183 -1.23 -6.17 -2.48
N THR A 184 -2.08 -6.37 -1.48
CA THR A 184 -2.36 -5.35 -0.47
C THR A 184 -1.38 -5.53 0.69
N VAL A 185 -0.67 -4.48 1.00
CA VAL A 185 0.27 -4.43 2.11
C VAL A 185 -0.36 -3.61 3.21
N MET A 186 -0.52 -4.20 4.38
CA MET A 186 -0.93 -3.50 5.60
C MET A 186 0.06 -3.88 6.69
N GLN A 187 0.79 -2.90 7.21
CA GLN A 187 1.85 -3.13 8.17
C GLN A 187 1.78 -2.11 9.29
N THR A 188 1.75 -2.58 10.52
CA THR A 188 1.81 -1.74 11.72
C THR A 188 3.22 -1.83 12.30
N MET A 189 3.89 -0.69 12.39
CA MET A 189 5.27 -0.56 12.85
C MET A 189 5.32 0.24 14.14
N ARG A 190 6.22 -0.12 15.05
CA ARG A 190 6.50 0.65 16.27
C ARG A 190 7.91 1.22 16.20
N PHE A 191 8.01 2.53 16.19
CA PHE A 191 9.29 3.23 16.22
C PHE A 191 9.79 3.32 17.67
N GLU A 192 10.92 2.72 17.94
CA GLU A 192 11.54 2.75 19.28
C GLU A 192 12.30 4.06 19.50
N ASN A 193 12.75 4.69 18.42
CA ASN A 193 13.50 5.94 18.45
C ASN A 193 12.64 7.11 17.97
N ALA A 194 12.84 8.27 18.58
CA ALA A 194 12.22 9.51 18.12
C ALA A 194 12.86 9.98 16.81
N VAL A 195 12.05 10.63 15.96
CA VAL A 195 12.54 11.38 14.80
C VAL A 195 12.16 12.83 15.00
N THR A 196 13.15 13.71 15.12
CA THR A 196 12.96 15.16 15.30
C THR A 196 13.56 15.90 14.12
N ASP A 197 12.79 16.81 13.51
CA ASP A 197 13.20 17.59 12.34
C ASP A 197 13.86 16.73 11.25
N GLY A 198 13.26 15.56 10.97
CA GLY A 198 13.83 14.53 10.12
C GLY A 198 12.84 13.90 9.16
N GLU A 199 13.12 12.67 8.78
CA GLU A 199 12.30 11.91 7.84
C GLU A 199 11.98 10.53 8.40
N VAL A 200 10.70 10.17 8.36
CA VAL A 200 10.26 8.78 8.49
C VAL A 200 10.41 8.12 7.13
N LYS A 201 11.06 6.96 7.11
CA LYS A 201 11.30 6.20 5.88
C LYS A 201 10.76 4.78 6.02
N ILE A 202 10.00 4.37 5.01
CA ILE A 202 9.48 3.02 4.86
C ILE A 202 9.85 2.55 3.46
N ARG A 203 10.32 1.32 3.33
CA ARG A 203 10.63 0.75 2.02
C ARG A 203 9.96 -0.59 1.79
N CYS A 204 9.62 -0.84 0.54
CA CYS A 204 9.21 -2.13 0.03
C CYS A 204 10.33 -2.67 -0.84
N ARG A 205 11.16 -3.56 -0.28
CA ARG A 205 12.38 -4.07 -0.92
C ARG A 205 12.12 -5.43 -1.53
N ALA A 206 12.54 -5.61 -2.78
CA ALA A 206 12.54 -6.90 -3.47
C ALA A 206 13.52 -7.86 -2.79
N VAL A 207 13.07 -9.09 -2.51
CA VAL A 207 13.86 -10.13 -1.84
C VAL A 207 13.81 -11.44 -2.61
N GLY A 208 14.94 -12.09 -2.70
CA GLY A 208 15.13 -13.30 -3.49
C GLY A 208 15.09 -13.06 -5.01
N PRO A 209 15.67 -13.96 -5.79
CA PRO A 209 15.87 -13.78 -7.22
C PRO A 209 14.64 -14.16 -8.07
N TYR A 210 13.49 -14.40 -7.49
CA TYR A 210 12.34 -15.01 -8.17
C TYR A 210 11.45 -13.95 -8.84
N THR A 211 10.88 -14.31 -9.99
CA THR A 211 9.83 -13.52 -10.67
C THR A 211 8.43 -14.01 -10.34
N CYS A 212 7.42 -13.17 -10.57
CA CYS A 212 6.01 -13.54 -10.37
C CYS A 212 5.60 -14.80 -11.15
N ALA A 213 6.18 -15.04 -12.34
CA ALA A 213 5.95 -16.23 -13.16
C ALA A 213 6.80 -17.45 -12.76
N GLY A 214 7.64 -17.37 -11.72
CA GLY A 214 8.47 -18.46 -11.25
C GLY A 214 9.85 -18.57 -11.90
N GLY A 215 10.25 -17.61 -12.75
CA GLY A 215 11.60 -17.51 -13.32
C GLY A 215 12.58 -16.76 -12.40
N THR A 216 13.78 -16.49 -12.93
CA THR A 216 14.80 -15.69 -12.27
C THR A 216 14.76 -14.25 -12.80
N GLN A 217 14.95 -13.28 -11.92
CA GLN A 217 15.00 -11.86 -12.27
C GLN A 217 16.16 -11.55 -13.19
N ASN A 218 15.95 -10.58 -14.06
CA ASN A 218 16.98 -10.11 -15.00
C ASN A 218 16.93 -8.58 -15.10
N ILE A 219 18.04 -7.94 -14.76
CA ILE A 219 18.19 -6.48 -14.78
C ILE A 219 18.05 -5.86 -16.18
N THR A 220 18.21 -6.65 -17.23
CA THR A 220 18.05 -6.21 -18.62
C THR A 220 16.65 -6.46 -19.19
N ALA A 221 15.78 -7.17 -18.46
CA ALA A 221 14.44 -7.49 -18.93
C ALA A 221 13.59 -6.23 -19.10
N THR A 222 13.09 -6.01 -20.30
CA THR A 222 12.30 -4.81 -20.65
C THR A 222 10.82 -4.92 -20.31
N ASN A 223 10.31 -6.15 -20.13
CA ASN A 223 8.89 -6.46 -19.94
C ASN A 223 8.53 -6.77 -18.48
N ALA A 224 9.41 -6.46 -17.56
CA ALA A 224 9.18 -6.66 -16.14
C ALA A 224 8.84 -5.33 -15.49
N ALA A 225 7.58 -5.10 -15.19
CA ALA A 225 7.18 -3.89 -14.50
C ALA A 225 6.71 -4.21 -13.07
N SER A 226 7.44 -3.70 -12.08
CA SER A 226 6.91 -3.49 -10.74
C SER A 226 6.28 -2.12 -10.70
N SER A 227 5.07 -2.00 -10.24
CA SER A 227 4.36 -0.73 -10.16
C SER A 227 3.70 -0.53 -8.81
N ILE A 228 3.64 0.72 -8.40
CA ILE A 228 2.73 1.16 -7.36
C ILE A 228 1.45 1.58 -8.06
N PRO A 229 0.33 0.91 -7.85
CA PRO A 229 -0.89 1.32 -8.50
C PRO A 229 -1.41 2.62 -7.91
N PRO A 230 -1.67 3.58 -8.77
CA PRO A 230 -2.76 4.51 -8.57
C PRO A 230 -3.97 3.94 -9.26
N TYR A 231 -4.86 3.33 -8.54
CA TYR A 231 -6.14 2.95 -9.11
C TYR A 231 -7.22 3.76 -8.43
N GLY A 232 -7.76 4.76 -9.10
CA GLY A 232 -8.91 5.52 -8.65
C GLY A 232 -8.77 6.01 -7.20
N PHE A 233 -9.46 5.39 -6.28
CA PHE A 233 -9.43 5.70 -4.85
C PHE A 233 -8.40 4.87 -4.06
N THR A 234 -7.68 3.97 -4.69
CA THR A 234 -6.63 3.22 -4.02
C THR A 234 -5.33 4.00 -4.03
N GLY A 235 -4.70 4.11 -2.89
CA GLY A 235 -3.43 4.79 -2.71
C GLY A 235 -2.60 4.10 -1.66
N SER A 236 -1.44 4.67 -1.38
CA SER A 236 -0.69 4.34 -0.18
C SER A 236 -1.09 5.28 0.93
N TYR A 237 -1.21 4.74 2.15
CA TYR A 237 -1.59 5.49 3.33
C TYR A 237 -0.54 5.27 4.40
N VAL A 238 -0.18 6.34 5.08
CA VAL A 238 0.63 6.27 6.29
C VAL A 238 -0.06 7.08 7.37
N GLN A 239 -0.17 6.50 8.55
CA GLN A 239 -0.79 7.16 9.70
C GLN A 239 -0.02 6.87 10.98
N ASN A 240 0.22 7.91 11.78
CA ASN A 240 0.71 7.77 13.14
C ASN A 240 -0.47 7.64 14.11
N PHE A 241 -0.54 6.56 14.80
CA PHE A 241 -1.51 6.35 15.89
C PHE A 241 -1.03 6.88 17.24
N GLY A 242 0.19 7.47 17.29
CA GLY A 242 0.77 7.99 18.52
C GLY A 242 1.44 6.92 19.38
N THR A 243 1.67 7.26 20.65
CA THR A 243 2.42 6.43 21.59
C THR A 243 1.54 5.62 22.55
N ALA A 244 0.22 5.70 22.40
CA ALA A 244 -0.70 4.98 23.27
C ALA A 244 -0.44 3.48 23.25
N THR A 245 -0.59 2.83 24.39
CA THR A 245 -0.54 1.38 24.50
C THR A 245 -1.97 0.84 24.37
N PRO A 246 -2.28 0.03 23.36
CA PRO A 246 -3.60 -0.57 23.24
C PRO A 246 -3.86 -1.58 24.37
N ARG A 247 -5.13 -1.74 24.72
CA ARG A 247 -5.56 -2.72 25.74
C ARG A 247 -5.30 -4.16 25.29
N ASP A 248 -5.47 -4.40 24.01
CA ASP A 248 -5.18 -5.68 23.37
C ASP A 248 -4.82 -5.48 21.88
N THR A 249 -4.30 -6.54 21.27
CA THR A 249 -4.07 -6.60 19.83
C THR A 249 -4.79 -7.81 19.26
N LYS A 250 -5.61 -7.60 18.22
CA LYS A 250 -6.30 -8.65 17.48
C LYS A 250 -5.66 -8.85 16.12
N LYS A 251 -5.49 -10.09 15.73
CA LYS A 251 -5.03 -10.45 14.39
C LYS A 251 -6.24 -10.67 13.49
N VAL A 252 -6.27 -9.99 12.35
CA VAL A 252 -7.44 -9.95 11.46
C VAL A 252 -7.01 -10.32 10.04
N LEU A 253 -7.74 -11.22 9.42
CA LEU A 253 -7.63 -11.55 8.00
C LEU A 253 -8.72 -10.80 7.22
N CYS A 254 -8.37 -10.16 6.10
CA CYS A 254 -9.34 -9.55 5.21
C CYS A 254 -9.10 -10.06 3.78
N LEU A 255 -10.10 -10.69 3.19
CA LEU A 255 -10.07 -11.14 1.80
C LEU A 255 -11.23 -10.52 1.04
N GLY A 256 -10.96 -9.98 -0.15
CA GLY A 256 -12.00 -9.32 -0.93
C GLY A 256 -11.51 -8.82 -2.28
N ASN A 257 -12.28 -7.94 -2.89
CA ASN A 257 -12.00 -7.41 -4.21
C ASN A 257 -11.94 -5.86 -4.22
N SER A 258 -12.36 -5.25 -5.33
CA SER A 258 -12.32 -3.80 -5.50
C SER A 258 -13.15 -3.05 -4.47
N PHE A 259 -14.24 -3.60 -3.99
CA PHE A 259 -15.04 -2.96 -2.94
C PHE A 259 -14.26 -2.79 -1.65
N SER A 260 -13.42 -3.77 -1.29
CA SER A 260 -12.56 -3.69 -0.11
C SER A 260 -11.39 -2.74 -0.27
N TYR A 261 -10.84 -2.53 -1.49
CA TYR A 261 -9.72 -1.61 -1.63
C TYR A 261 -10.12 -0.19 -2.04
N TYR A 262 -11.28 0.03 -2.69
CA TYR A 262 -11.71 1.38 -3.06
C TYR A 262 -12.09 2.24 -1.85
N SER A 263 -12.83 1.70 -0.91
CA SER A 263 -13.23 2.37 0.33
C SER A 263 -12.25 2.15 1.48
N ASN A 264 -11.35 1.17 1.35
CA ASN A 264 -10.37 0.74 2.35
C ASN A 264 -10.96 0.54 3.76
N PRO A 265 -12.03 -0.29 3.90
CA PRO A 265 -12.67 -0.51 5.18
C PRO A 265 -11.74 -1.12 6.23
N ALA A 266 -10.76 -1.93 5.79
CA ALA A 266 -9.77 -2.51 6.68
C ALA A 266 -8.93 -1.45 7.40
N TRP A 267 -8.52 -0.38 6.69
CA TRP A 267 -7.80 0.73 7.31
C TRP A 267 -8.70 1.54 8.25
N MET A 268 -9.93 1.83 7.83
CA MET A 268 -10.92 2.52 8.67
C MET A 268 -11.20 1.73 9.96
N LEU A 269 -11.29 0.41 9.85
CA LEU A 269 -11.49 -0.49 11.00
C LEU A 269 -10.30 -0.39 11.99
N LYS A 270 -9.07 -0.34 11.49
CA LYS A 270 -7.87 -0.11 12.33
C LYS A 270 -7.94 1.22 13.07
N GLU A 271 -8.33 2.29 12.38
CA GLU A 271 -8.45 3.62 12.99
C GLU A 271 -9.52 3.66 14.09
N ILE A 272 -10.69 3.09 13.81
CA ILE A 272 -11.78 3.01 14.79
C ILE A 272 -11.34 2.18 16.01
N ALA A 273 -10.79 1.00 15.79
CA ALA A 273 -10.34 0.14 16.87
C ALA A 273 -9.27 0.83 17.74
N TRP A 274 -8.32 1.56 17.10
CA TRP A 274 -7.31 2.29 17.85
C TRP A 274 -7.90 3.37 18.75
N ARG A 275 -8.87 4.13 18.26
CA ARG A 275 -9.59 5.15 19.05
C ARG A 275 -10.31 4.53 20.26
N GLU A 276 -10.78 3.31 20.10
CA GLU A 276 -11.43 2.53 21.18
C GLU A 276 -10.41 1.81 22.08
N GLY A 277 -9.11 2.00 21.86
CA GLY A 277 -8.02 1.44 22.65
C GLY A 277 -7.65 -0.01 22.31
N HIS A 278 -7.96 -0.45 21.10
CA HIS A 278 -7.59 -1.76 20.56
C HIS A 278 -6.66 -1.61 19.36
N ALA A 279 -5.66 -2.49 19.22
CA ALA A 279 -4.85 -2.57 18.02
C ALA A 279 -5.34 -3.70 17.13
N LEU A 280 -5.32 -3.49 15.81
CA LEU A 280 -5.57 -4.53 14.83
C LEU A 280 -4.33 -4.75 13.97
N ASN A 281 -3.81 -5.98 13.99
CA ASN A 281 -2.83 -6.45 13.03
C ASN A 281 -3.58 -7.10 11.87
N ILE A 282 -3.77 -6.36 10.77
CA ILE A 282 -4.54 -6.82 9.63
C ILE A 282 -3.61 -7.38 8.56
N LYS A 283 -3.92 -8.58 8.10
CA LYS A 283 -3.43 -9.17 6.87
C LYS A 283 -4.54 -9.12 5.83
N ALA A 284 -4.28 -8.51 4.70
CA ALA A 284 -5.28 -8.34 3.66
C ALA A 284 -4.79 -8.80 2.30
N HIS A 285 -5.67 -9.41 1.53
CA HIS A 285 -5.47 -9.58 0.10
C HIS A 285 -6.74 -9.16 -0.64
N PHE A 286 -6.68 -7.99 -1.24
CA PHE A 286 -7.76 -7.46 -2.07
C PHE A 286 -7.34 -7.48 -3.53
N LYS A 287 -8.07 -8.22 -4.36
CA LYS A 287 -7.78 -8.31 -5.79
C LYS A 287 -9.05 -8.04 -6.61
N GLY A 288 -8.96 -7.09 -7.53
CA GLY A 288 -10.08 -6.65 -8.35
C GLY A 288 -10.82 -7.80 -9.04
N SER A 289 -12.14 -7.76 -9.01
CA SER A 289 -13.05 -8.72 -9.65
C SER A 289 -12.96 -10.16 -9.15
N GLN A 290 -12.23 -10.45 -8.09
CA GLN A 290 -12.12 -11.82 -7.57
C GLN A 290 -13.30 -12.20 -6.71
N THR A 291 -13.70 -13.47 -6.84
CA THR A 291 -14.66 -14.14 -5.96
C THR A 291 -13.94 -14.79 -4.79
N LEU A 292 -14.64 -15.12 -3.72
CA LEU A 292 -14.09 -15.90 -2.61
C LEU A 292 -13.58 -17.27 -3.07
N THR A 293 -14.27 -17.90 -4.02
CA THR A 293 -13.80 -19.15 -4.62
C THR A 293 -12.43 -18.99 -5.28
N GLN A 294 -12.22 -17.89 -5.99
CA GLN A 294 -10.94 -17.63 -6.65
C GLN A 294 -9.80 -17.36 -5.66
N HIS A 295 -10.09 -16.81 -4.47
CA HIS A 295 -9.10 -16.66 -3.41
C HIS A 295 -8.50 -17.99 -2.93
N LEU A 296 -9.18 -19.11 -3.13
CA LEU A 296 -8.67 -20.44 -2.84
C LEU A 296 -7.43 -20.84 -3.67
N SER A 297 -7.25 -20.20 -4.83
CA SER A 297 -6.13 -20.46 -5.76
C SER A 297 -5.14 -19.29 -5.89
N LEU A 298 -5.41 -18.18 -5.22
CA LEU A 298 -4.49 -17.04 -5.22
C LEU A 298 -3.38 -17.28 -4.20
N GLY A 299 -2.15 -17.42 -4.68
CA GLY A 299 -1.01 -17.80 -3.83
C GLY A 299 -0.80 -16.91 -2.60
N PHE A 300 -1.00 -15.59 -2.71
CA PHE A 300 -0.87 -14.72 -1.53
C PHE A 300 -2.05 -14.88 -0.55
N SER A 301 -3.26 -15.16 -1.04
CA SER A 301 -4.40 -15.49 -0.16
C SER A 301 -4.16 -16.76 0.62
N THR A 302 -3.64 -17.81 -0.05
CA THR A 302 -3.33 -19.08 0.62
C THR A 302 -2.25 -18.89 1.67
N ASP A 303 -1.18 -18.15 1.37
CA ASP A 303 -0.09 -17.90 2.33
C ASP A 303 -0.58 -17.19 3.59
N VAL A 304 -1.38 -16.12 3.44
CA VAL A 304 -1.89 -15.38 4.61
C VAL A 304 -2.92 -16.20 5.39
N ILE A 305 -3.73 -17.05 4.75
CA ILE A 305 -4.62 -17.98 5.45
C ILE A 305 -3.81 -18.98 6.26
N GLU A 306 -2.80 -19.61 5.65
CA GLU A 306 -1.96 -20.63 6.27
C GLU A 306 -1.10 -20.09 7.41
N GLN A 307 -0.77 -18.79 7.40
CA GLN A 307 -0.10 -18.14 8.53
C GLN A 307 -0.88 -18.31 9.84
N GLY A 308 -2.20 -18.31 9.76
CA GLY A 308 -3.09 -18.63 10.87
C GLY A 308 -3.03 -17.65 12.05
N GLY A 309 -3.66 -18.09 13.17
CA GLY A 309 -3.67 -17.34 14.41
C GLY A 309 -4.58 -16.12 14.39
N TYR A 310 -5.57 -16.05 13.51
CA TYR A 310 -6.51 -14.95 13.41
C TYR A 310 -7.62 -15.03 14.48
N ASP A 311 -7.95 -13.87 15.04
CA ASP A 311 -9.14 -13.69 15.89
C ASP A 311 -10.39 -13.51 15.04
N PHE A 312 -10.25 -12.78 13.90
CA PHE A 312 -11.35 -12.48 13.00
C PHE A 312 -10.91 -12.65 11.53
N ALA A 313 -11.84 -13.04 10.68
CA ALA A 313 -11.67 -13.03 9.24
C ALA A 313 -12.87 -12.35 8.57
N PHE A 314 -12.61 -11.27 7.84
CA PHE A 314 -13.60 -10.57 7.02
C PHE A 314 -13.48 -11.06 5.59
N LEU A 315 -14.58 -11.61 5.06
CA LEU A 315 -14.64 -12.17 3.72
C LEU A 315 -15.68 -11.39 2.91
N GLN A 316 -15.25 -10.73 1.85
CA GLN A 316 -16.10 -9.98 0.93
C GLN A 316 -16.07 -10.65 -0.44
N ASP A 317 -17.23 -11.11 -0.91
CA ASP A 317 -17.34 -11.76 -2.21
C ASP A 317 -17.50 -10.73 -3.35
N GLN A 318 -17.40 -11.22 -4.58
CA GLN A 318 -17.60 -10.42 -5.78
C GLN A 318 -19.01 -9.80 -5.78
N SER A 319 -19.08 -8.53 -6.14
CA SER A 319 -20.28 -7.69 -5.98
C SER A 319 -21.58 -8.24 -6.56
N GLN A 320 -21.48 -9.05 -7.62
CA GLN A 320 -22.65 -9.66 -8.28
C GLN A 320 -23.09 -10.99 -7.63
N ASN A 321 -22.19 -11.65 -6.88
CA ASN A 321 -22.47 -12.94 -6.31
C ASN A 321 -23.64 -12.92 -5.30
N PRO A 322 -23.74 -11.96 -4.39
CA PRO A 322 -24.91 -11.86 -3.50
C PRO A 322 -26.23 -11.66 -4.28
N ALA A 323 -26.22 -10.89 -5.37
CA ALA A 323 -27.39 -10.68 -6.21
C ALA A 323 -27.80 -11.95 -7.01
N ASN A 324 -26.83 -12.84 -7.26
CA ASN A 324 -27.07 -14.11 -7.93
C ASN A 324 -27.41 -15.25 -6.96
N TYR A 325 -27.46 -14.97 -5.66
CA TYR A 325 -27.85 -15.93 -4.65
C TYR A 325 -29.29 -16.43 -4.90
N GLY A 326 -29.47 -17.74 -4.96
CA GLY A 326 -30.76 -18.34 -5.31
C GLY A 326 -30.94 -18.63 -6.80
N ARG A 327 -29.95 -18.31 -7.66
CA ARG A 327 -29.89 -18.72 -9.07
C ARG A 327 -28.94 -19.92 -9.22
N ASP A 328 -28.78 -20.44 -10.44
CA ASP A 328 -27.96 -21.66 -10.74
C ASP A 328 -26.52 -21.61 -10.24
N ALA A 329 -25.93 -20.41 -10.11
CA ALA A 329 -24.58 -20.22 -9.59
C ALA A 329 -24.46 -20.35 -8.06
N THR A 330 -25.58 -20.45 -7.32
CA THR A 330 -25.60 -20.43 -5.85
C THR A 330 -24.78 -21.55 -5.24
N ALA A 331 -24.86 -22.75 -5.79
CA ALA A 331 -24.14 -23.92 -5.25
C ALA A 331 -22.62 -23.70 -5.27
N SER A 332 -22.07 -23.13 -6.35
CA SER A 332 -20.64 -22.86 -6.48
C SER A 332 -20.18 -21.73 -5.56
N ILE A 333 -21.02 -20.70 -5.39
CA ILE A 333 -20.77 -19.58 -4.48
C ILE A 333 -20.69 -20.07 -3.04
N LEU A 334 -21.70 -20.83 -2.60
CA LEU A 334 -21.75 -21.39 -1.24
C LEU A 334 -20.60 -22.37 -0.99
N THR A 335 -20.29 -23.24 -1.96
CA THR A 335 -19.16 -24.18 -1.84
C THR A 335 -17.85 -23.44 -1.69
N GLY A 336 -17.60 -22.41 -2.50
CA GLY A 336 -16.39 -21.60 -2.42
C GLY A 336 -16.25 -20.87 -1.09
N LEU A 337 -17.34 -20.25 -0.63
CA LEU A 337 -17.40 -19.57 0.66
C LEU A 337 -17.15 -20.54 1.82
N THR A 338 -17.85 -21.68 1.85
CA THR A 338 -17.70 -22.71 2.89
C THR A 338 -16.28 -23.25 2.92
N THR A 339 -15.73 -23.61 1.75
CA THR A 339 -14.36 -24.12 1.65
C THR A 339 -13.33 -23.10 2.14
N LEU A 340 -13.50 -21.81 1.80
CA LEU A 340 -12.62 -20.76 2.26
C LEU A 340 -12.71 -20.55 3.78
N ALA A 341 -13.93 -20.51 4.31
CA ALA A 341 -14.16 -20.37 5.75
C ALA A 341 -13.58 -21.57 6.54
N ASP A 342 -13.70 -22.77 6.00
CA ASP A 342 -13.14 -23.98 6.63
C ASP A 342 -11.61 -23.98 6.61
N LYS A 343 -10.97 -23.50 5.52
CA LYS A 343 -9.52 -23.31 5.48
C LYS A 343 -9.05 -22.28 6.52
N VAL A 344 -9.77 -21.17 6.66
CA VAL A 344 -9.48 -20.15 7.69
C VAL A 344 -9.60 -20.75 9.09
N ARG A 345 -10.66 -21.52 9.38
CA ARG A 345 -10.85 -22.17 10.67
C ARG A 345 -9.85 -23.26 10.94
N ALA A 346 -9.42 -24.01 9.90
CA ALA A 346 -8.38 -25.02 10.05
C ALA A 346 -7.04 -24.41 10.49
N ALA A 347 -6.68 -23.24 9.93
CA ALA A 347 -5.47 -22.52 10.30
C ALA A 347 -5.65 -21.64 11.57
N SER A 348 -6.88 -21.33 11.95
CA SER A 348 -7.24 -20.45 13.07
C SER A 348 -8.51 -20.95 13.75
N PRO A 349 -8.44 -21.98 14.62
CA PRO A 349 -9.63 -22.69 15.12
C PRO A 349 -10.60 -21.80 15.91
N SER A 350 -10.11 -20.75 16.57
CA SER A 350 -10.95 -19.78 17.33
C SER A 350 -11.41 -18.58 16.51
N CYS A 351 -11.08 -18.53 15.23
CA CYS A 351 -11.37 -17.40 14.35
C CYS A 351 -12.89 -17.23 14.14
N LYS A 352 -13.36 -16.01 14.34
CA LYS A 352 -14.71 -15.60 13.95
C LYS A 352 -14.71 -15.15 12.50
N VAL A 353 -15.36 -15.93 11.64
CA VAL A 353 -15.53 -15.59 10.23
C VAL A 353 -16.74 -14.67 10.09
N ILE A 354 -16.54 -13.52 9.48
CA ILE A 354 -17.52 -12.46 9.25
C ILE A 354 -17.65 -12.28 7.74
N LEU A 355 -18.87 -12.35 7.24
CA LEU A 355 -19.17 -12.03 5.85
C LEU A 355 -19.45 -10.53 5.76
N GLU A 356 -18.71 -9.86 4.90
CA GLU A 356 -18.91 -8.45 4.62
C GLU A 356 -19.97 -8.32 3.52
N GLU A 357 -21.10 -7.74 3.89
CA GLU A 357 -22.18 -7.44 2.94
C GLU A 357 -21.80 -6.19 2.14
N THR A 358 -21.93 -6.28 0.82
CA THR A 358 -21.72 -5.14 -0.07
C THR A 358 -23.03 -4.38 -0.28
N TRP A 359 -22.94 -3.12 -0.72
CA TRP A 359 -24.12 -2.35 -1.09
C TRP A 359 -24.88 -3.01 -2.25
N THR A 360 -26.19 -2.85 -2.24
CA THR A 360 -27.05 -3.30 -3.31
C THR A 360 -26.96 -2.37 -4.52
N PHE A 361 -26.98 -2.95 -5.72
CA PHE A 361 -27.16 -2.18 -6.94
C PHE A 361 -28.63 -1.85 -7.13
N SER A 362 -28.93 -0.68 -7.71
CA SER A 362 -30.31 -0.36 -8.08
C SER A 362 -30.82 -1.30 -9.17
N SER A 363 -32.11 -1.58 -9.18
CA SER A 363 -32.76 -2.41 -10.21
C SER A 363 -32.49 -1.91 -11.64
N ALA A 364 -32.29 -0.61 -11.81
CA ALA A 364 -31.93 0.00 -13.09
C ALA A 364 -30.55 -0.44 -13.64
N SER A 365 -29.68 -0.99 -12.79
CA SER A 365 -28.35 -1.47 -13.20
C SER A 365 -28.36 -2.94 -13.64
N TYR A 366 -29.47 -3.66 -13.46
CA TYR A 366 -29.62 -5.09 -13.74
C TYR A 366 -30.92 -5.43 -14.47
N GLY A 367 -31.62 -4.42 -14.99
CA GLY A 367 -32.83 -4.57 -15.80
C GLY A 367 -32.57 -5.01 -17.23
#